data_7ec24379290317220643fc42edd2b7b2
#
_entry.id   7ec24379290317220643fc42edd2b7b2
#
_cell.length_a   1.000
_cell.length_b   1.000
_cell.length_c   1.000
_cell.angle_alpha   90.00
_cell.angle_beta   90.00
_cell.angle_gamma   90.00
#
_symmetry.space_group_name_H-M   'P 1'
#
loop_
_entity.id
_entity.type
_entity.pdbx_description
1 polymer ?
#
loop_
_entity_poly.entity_id
_entity_poly.type
_entity_poly.pdbx_seq_one_letter_code
_entity_poly.pdbx_strand_id
1 'polypeptide(L)'
;MRRERGSVRTKSASQDRATDMRMQIERAIRMIPRGKVSTYGAVARGAGFPGAARQVAAVLRRGFGLPWQRVLGSGGEIKLTGDSAIEQRLRLEAEGVRFRGRKVDMKLCEFKFGRSARQN
;
A
#
# COMPACT_ATOMS: atom_id res chain seq x y z
N MET A 1 -8.74 16.27 -36.95
CA MET A 1 -8.85 16.88 -35.64
C MET A 1 -9.82 16.14 -34.73
N ARG A 2 -10.98 15.85 -35.21
CA ARG A 2 -11.95 15.17 -34.37
C ARG A 2 -11.53 13.77 -33.98
N ARG A 3 -10.87 13.08 -34.89
CA ARG A 3 -10.40 11.75 -34.59
C ARG A 3 -9.34 11.76 -33.51
N GLU A 4 -8.51 12.77 -33.52
CA GLU A 4 -7.50 12.90 -32.48
C GLU A 4 -8.14 13.10 -31.12
N ARG A 5 -9.21 13.89 -31.09
CA ARG A 5 -9.89 14.09 -29.83
C ARG A 5 -10.51 12.81 -29.31
N GLY A 6 -11.04 11.99 -30.19
CA GLY A 6 -11.58 10.71 -29.80
C GLY A 6 -10.51 9.81 -29.18
N SER A 7 -9.33 9.75 -29.80
CA SER A 7 -8.23 8.97 -29.28
C SER A 7 -7.77 9.49 -27.92
N VAL A 8 -7.68 10.80 -27.81
CA VAL A 8 -7.25 11.41 -26.56
C VAL A 8 -8.22 11.09 -25.45
N ARG A 9 -9.51 11.14 -25.72
CA ARG A 9 -10.49 10.81 -24.70
C ARG A 9 -10.37 9.39 -24.21
N THR A 10 -10.13 8.46 -25.13
CA THR A 10 -9.98 7.06 -24.76
C THR A 10 -8.78 6.87 -23.84
N LYS A 11 -7.67 7.48 -24.20
CA LYS A 11 -6.47 7.41 -23.38
C LYS A 11 -6.68 8.07 -22.02
N SER A 12 -7.36 9.20 -22.01
CA SER A 12 -7.64 9.92 -20.78
C SER A 12 -8.45 9.07 -19.82
N ALA A 13 -9.46 8.35 -20.33
CA ALA A 13 -10.28 7.52 -19.48
C ALA A 13 -9.46 6.40 -18.83
N SER A 14 -8.58 5.76 -19.60
CA SER A 14 -7.69 4.73 -19.05
C SER A 14 -6.75 5.29 -18.03
N GLN A 15 -6.15 6.44 -18.34
CA GLN A 15 -5.23 7.08 -17.42
C GLN A 15 -5.93 7.54 -16.16
N ASP A 16 -7.18 7.99 -16.29
CA ASP A 16 -7.94 8.45 -15.14
C ASP A 16 -8.22 7.30 -14.18
N ARG A 17 -8.54 6.13 -14.71
CA ARG A 17 -8.76 4.96 -13.85
C ARG A 17 -7.48 4.53 -13.15
N ALA A 18 -6.37 4.52 -13.87
CA ALA A 18 -5.09 4.15 -13.29
C ALA A 18 -4.67 5.17 -12.24
N THR A 19 -4.89 6.45 -12.54
CA THR A 19 -4.57 7.51 -11.59
C THR A 19 -5.44 7.41 -10.35
N ASP A 20 -6.73 7.12 -10.52
CA ASP A 20 -7.62 6.96 -9.39
C ASP A 20 -7.18 5.82 -8.49
N MET A 21 -6.85 4.67 -9.08
CA MET A 21 -6.39 3.54 -8.30
C MET A 21 -5.14 3.90 -7.50
N ARG A 22 -4.16 4.55 -8.17
CA ARG A 22 -2.94 4.94 -7.47
C ARG A 22 -3.24 5.88 -6.32
N MET A 23 -4.11 6.86 -6.53
CA MET A 23 -4.43 7.81 -5.48
C MET A 23 -5.12 7.15 -4.31
N GLN A 24 -6.04 6.23 -4.58
CA GLN A 24 -6.73 5.52 -3.51
C GLN A 24 -5.76 4.63 -2.73
N ILE A 25 -4.84 3.98 -3.44
CA ILE A 25 -3.84 3.16 -2.78
C ILE A 25 -2.93 4.01 -1.91
N GLU A 26 -2.45 5.14 -2.42
CA GLU A 26 -1.62 6.04 -1.62
C GLU A 26 -2.36 6.52 -0.39
N ARG A 27 -3.63 6.86 -0.54
CA ARG A 27 -4.44 7.30 0.60
C ARG A 27 -4.53 6.20 1.64
N ALA A 28 -4.78 4.97 1.21
CA ALA A 28 -4.87 3.85 2.14
C ALA A 28 -3.56 3.64 2.89
N ILE A 29 -2.44 3.72 2.17
CA ILE A 29 -1.13 3.55 2.81
C ILE A 29 -0.91 4.62 3.87
N ARG A 30 -1.29 5.86 3.57
CA ARG A 30 -1.11 6.96 4.51
C ARG A 30 -1.99 6.85 5.75
N MET A 31 -3.03 6.04 5.69
CA MET A 31 -3.88 5.81 6.85
C MET A 31 -3.22 4.95 7.92
N ILE A 32 -2.20 4.19 7.56
CA ILE A 32 -1.54 3.29 8.51
C ILE A 32 -0.71 4.13 9.47
N PRO A 33 -1.08 4.15 10.76
CA PRO A 33 -0.38 5.03 11.70
C PRO A 33 0.94 4.44 12.13
N ARG A 34 1.76 5.29 12.72
CA ARG A 34 3.03 4.89 13.31
C ARG A 34 2.78 3.79 14.35
N GLY A 35 3.59 2.74 14.31
CA GLY A 35 3.44 1.63 15.23
C GLY A 35 2.49 0.54 14.75
N LYS A 36 1.88 0.73 13.59
CA LYS A 36 0.98 -0.26 13.01
C LYS A 36 1.45 -0.63 11.63
N VAL A 37 1.01 -1.77 11.15
CA VAL A 37 1.40 -2.28 9.83
C VAL A 37 0.17 -2.84 9.13
N SER A 38 0.31 -3.01 7.82
CA SER A 38 -0.70 -3.69 7.01
C SER A 38 0.01 -4.58 5.99
N THR A 39 -0.76 -5.24 5.16
CA THR A 39 -0.21 -6.09 4.11
C THR A 39 -0.60 -5.53 2.75
N TYR A 40 0.13 -5.97 1.71
CA TYR A 40 -0.19 -5.53 0.34
C TYR A 40 -1.64 -5.80 0.01
N GLY A 41 -2.12 -7.00 0.36
CA GLY A 41 -3.51 -7.36 0.07
C GLY A 41 -4.52 -6.56 0.86
N ALA A 42 -4.24 -6.31 2.14
CA ALA A 42 -5.15 -5.54 2.97
C ALA A 42 -5.22 -4.09 2.53
N VAL A 43 -4.08 -3.51 2.12
CA VAL A 43 -4.06 -2.16 1.58
C VAL A 43 -4.91 -2.11 0.31
N ALA A 44 -4.76 -3.10 -0.57
CA ALA A 44 -5.55 -3.15 -1.80
C ALA A 44 -7.04 -3.17 -1.48
N ARG A 45 -7.45 -4.03 -0.56
CA ARG A 45 -8.86 -4.10 -0.17
C ARG A 45 -9.32 -2.80 0.47
N GLY A 46 -8.50 -2.23 1.34
CA GLY A 46 -8.85 -0.97 2.00
C GLY A 46 -8.97 0.18 1.02
N ALA A 47 -8.24 0.13 -0.08
CA ALA A 47 -8.31 1.14 -1.13
C ALA A 47 -9.51 0.94 -2.05
N GLY A 48 -10.21 -0.19 -1.92
CA GLY A 48 -11.35 -0.47 -2.78
C GLY A 48 -11.01 -1.30 -4.01
N PHE A 49 -9.82 -1.90 -4.06
CA PHE A 49 -9.36 -2.68 -5.20
C PHE A 49 -8.86 -4.04 -4.74
N PRO A 50 -9.75 -4.91 -4.24
CA PRO A 50 -9.31 -6.23 -3.78
C PRO A 50 -8.60 -6.97 -4.91
N GLY A 51 -7.52 -7.64 -4.56
CA GLY A 51 -6.71 -8.35 -5.54
C GLY A 51 -5.63 -7.52 -6.19
N ALA A 52 -5.51 -6.25 -5.85
CA ALA A 52 -4.55 -5.34 -6.48
C ALA A 52 -3.23 -5.23 -5.70
N ALA A 53 -2.79 -6.32 -5.06
CA ALA A 53 -1.56 -6.28 -4.27
C ALA A 53 -0.34 -5.90 -5.09
N ARG A 54 -0.28 -6.33 -6.36
CA ARG A 54 0.84 -5.96 -7.23
C ARG A 54 0.88 -4.47 -7.48
N GLN A 55 -0.28 -3.87 -7.64
CA GLN A 55 -0.39 -2.44 -7.85
C GLN A 55 0.04 -1.68 -6.61
N VAL A 56 -0.27 -2.21 -5.43
CA VAL A 56 0.22 -1.61 -4.18
C VAL A 56 1.74 -1.61 -4.17
N ALA A 57 2.36 -2.73 -4.51
CA ALA A 57 3.81 -2.80 -4.56
C ALA A 57 4.40 -1.80 -5.55
N ALA A 58 3.76 -1.64 -6.71
CA ALA A 58 4.21 -0.68 -7.72
C ALA A 58 4.11 0.75 -7.21
N VAL A 59 3.02 1.07 -6.52
CA VAL A 59 2.84 2.40 -5.94
C VAL A 59 3.95 2.68 -4.92
N LEU A 60 4.27 1.70 -4.09
CA LEU A 60 5.31 1.89 -3.07
C LEU A 60 6.68 2.12 -3.70
N ARG A 61 6.96 1.45 -4.82
CA ARG A 61 8.24 1.64 -5.49
C ARG A 61 8.39 3.03 -6.10
N ARG A 62 7.29 3.65 -6.49
CA ARG A 62 7.31 4.93 -7.20
C ARG A 62 6.96 6.12 -6.32
N GLY A 63 6.30 5.89 -5.20
CA GLY A 63 5.80 6.97 -4.39
C GLY A 63 6.87 7.63 -3.55
N PHE A 64 6.62 8.89 -3.21
CA PHE A 64 7.49 9.63 -2.30
C PHE A 64 6.74 9.93 -1.03
N GLY A 65 7.47 9.85 0.09
CA GLY A 65 6.91 10.25 1.37
C GLY A 65 5.86 9.31 1.91
N LEU A 66 5.75 8.12 1.33
CA LEU A 66 4.82 7.13 1.84
C LEU A 66 5.47 6.35 2.99
N PRO A 67 4.70 5.95 3.99
CA PRO A 67 5.23 5.10 5.05
C PRO A 67 5.36 3.66 4.57
N TRP A 68 6.24 3.46 3.60
CA TRP A 68 6.41 2.18 2.91
C TRP A 68 6.78 1.05 3.86
N GLN A 69 7.49 1.36 4.93
CA GLN A 69 7.94 0.36 5.88
C GLN A 69 6.77 -0.32 6.58
N ARG A 70 5.59 0.30 6.56
CA ARG A 70 4.41 -0.23 7.26
C ARG A 70 3.59 -1.19 6.42
N VAL A 71 4.07 -1.53 5.20
CA VAL A 71 3.36 -2.46 4.33
C VAL A 71 4.20 -3.71 4.15
N LEU A 72 3.63 -4.85 4.49
CA LEU A 72 4.34 -6.12 4.56
C LEU A 72 3.64 -7.18 3.72
N GLY A 73 4.26 -8.33 3.62
CA GLY A 73 3.62 -9.49 3.02
C GLY A 73 2.68 -10.16 3.98
N SER A 74 1.99 -11.16 3.49
CA SER A 74 1.04 -11.93 4.26
C SER A 74 1.68 -12.45 5.54
N GLY A 75 0.96 -12.37 6.65
CA GLY A 75 1.45 -12.86 7.92
C GLY A 75 2.48 -11.97 8.60
N GLY A 76 2.75 -10.80 8.05
CA GLY A 76 3.71 -9.88 8.64
C GLY A 76 5.13 -10.07 8.15
N GLU A 77 5.29 -10.67 6.98
CA GLU A 77 6.60 -10.98 6.42
C GLU A 77 7.18 -9.80 5.66
N ILE A 78 8.47 -9.51 5.90
CA ILE A 78 9.19 -8.52 5.10
C ILE A 78 9.52 -9.19 3.78
N LYS A 79 9.02 -8.61 2.68
CA LYS A 79 9.22 -9.18 1.35
C LYS A 79 10.42 -8.59 0.62
N LEU A 80 10.94 -7.48 1.09
CA LEU A 80 12.13 -6.87 0.51
C LEU A 80 13.36 -7.68 0.89
N THR A 81 14.46 -7.44 0.19
CA THR A 81 15.69 -8.16 0.43
C THR A 81 16.85 -7.18 0.62
N GLY A 82 17.97 -7.70 1.13
CA GLY A 82 19.17 -6.90 1.28
C GLY A 82 18.99 -5.72 2.21
N ASP A 83 19.61 -4.61 1.85
CA ASP A 83 19.60 -3.41 2.67
C ASP A 83 18.20 -2.88 2.91
N SER A 84 17.33 -3.00 1.93
CA SER A 84 15.96 -2.52 2.07
C SER A 84 15.21 -3.29 3.14
N ALA A 85 15.45 -4.60 3.24
CA ALA A 85 14.82 -5.41 4.28
C ALA A 85 15.32 -5.01 5.65
N ILE A 86 16.62 -4.75 5.77
CA ILE A 86 17.21 -4.33 7.03
C ILE A 86 16.65 -2.98 7.44
N GLU A 87 16.57 -2.06 6.51
CA GLU A 87 16.05 -0.73 6.79
C GLU A 87 14.59 -0.80 7.21
N GLN A 88 13.80 -1.61 6.54
CA GLN A 88 12.39 -1.74 6.88
C GLN A 88 12.22 -2.21 8.32
N ARG A 89 12.98 -3.24 8.71
CA ARG A 89 12.89 -3.73 10.07
C ARG A 89 13.31 -2.69 11.09
N LEU A 90 14.41 -2.00 10.82
CA LEU A 90 14.90 -0.97 11.74
C LEU A 90 13.88 0.15 11.92
N ARG A 91 13.26 0.58 10.82
CA ARG A 91 12.24 1.62 10.90
C ARG A 91 11.04 1.17 11.71
N LEU A 92 10.60 -0.07 11.50
CA LEU A 92 9.46 -0.59 12.24
C LEU A 92 9.78 -0.74 13.72
N GLU A 93 10.96 -1.23 14.05
CA GLU A 93 11.36 -1.34 15.45
C GLU A 93 11.41 0.03 16.11
N ALA A 94 11.89 1.04 15.39
CA ALA A 94 11.93 2.40 15.92
C ALA A 94 10.53 2.95 16.16
N GLU A 95 9.52 2.45 15.45
CA GLU A 95 8.14 2.85 15.65
C GLU A 95 7.44 2.05 16.74
N GLY A 96 8.13 1.10 17.35
CA GLY A 96 7.56 0.28 18.39
C GLY A 96 6.84 -0.97 17.91
N VAL A 97 6.99 -1.31 16.62
CA VAL A 97 6.38 -2.51 16.08
C VAL A 97 7.08 -3.73 16.65
N ARG A 98 6.30 -4.70 17.10
CA ARG A 98 6.81 -5.92 17.71
C ARG A 98 6.96 -7.02 16.69
N PHE A 99 8.10 -7.68 16.74
CA PHE A 99 8.38 -8.83 15.89
C PHE A 99 8.33 -10.12 16.70
N ARG A 100 7.91 -11.17 16.03
CA ARG A 100 8.03 -12.54 16.55
C ARG A 100 8.93 -13.28 15.57
N GLY A 101 10.21 -13.41 15.92
CA GLY A 101 11.17 -13.93 14.98
C GLY A 101 11.36 -12.99 13.81
N ARG A 102 11.12 -13.49 12.62
CA ARG A 102 11.29 -12.71 11.40
C ARG A 102 10.05 -11.95 10.97
N LYS A 103 8.92 -12.20 11.61
CA LYS A 103 7.66 -11.62 11.19
C LYS A 103 7.15 -10.65 12.23
N VAL A 104 6.41 -9.67 11.78
CA VAL A 104 5.72 -8.77 12.68
C VAL A 104 4.60 -9.51 13.38
N ASP A 105 4.41 -9.21 14.66
CA ASP A 105 3.29 -9.76 15.42
C ASP A 105 2.02 -9.05 14.97
N MET A 106 1.31 -9.68 14.06
CA MET A 106 0.13 -9.07 13.45
C MET A 106 -1.03 -8.93 14.42
N LYS A 107 -1.09 -9.78 15.44
CA LYS A 107 -2.16 -9.64 16.44
C LYS A 107 -2.05 -8.31 17.17
N LEU A 108 -0.83 -7.88 17.44
CA LEU A 108 -0.61 -6.63 18.17
C LEU A 108 -0.56 -5.42 17.26
N CYS A 109 -0.03 -5.58 16.06
CA CYS A 109 0.39 -4.43 15.27
C CYS A 109 -0.40 -4.21 13.99
N GLU A 110 -1.29 -5.10 13.62
CA GLU A 110 -2.00 -4.95 12.37
C GLU A 110 -3.01 -3.80 12.44
N PHE A 111 -2.92 -2.91 11.46
CA PHE A 111 -3.92 -1.87 11.26
C PHE A 111 -5.08 -2.44 10.44
N LYS A 112 -6.29 -2.21 10.89
CA LYS A 112 -7.46 -2.69 10.18
C LYS A 112 -8.20 -1.51 9.59
N PHE A 113 -8.40 -1.56 8.26
CA PHE A 113 -9.14 -0.52 7.58
C PHE A 113 -10.61 -0.60 7.98
N GLY A 114 -11.17 0.55 8.30
CA GLY A 114 -12.55 0.61 8.73
C GLY A 114 -13.50 0.31 7.59
N ARG A 115 -14.67 -0.19 7.96
CA ARG A 115 -15.69 -0.49 6.99
C ARG A 115 -16.17 0.76 6.27
N SER A 116 -16.31 1.85 7.01
CA SER A 116 -16.77 3.11 6.46
C SER A 116 -15.84 3.64 5.37
N ALA A 117 -14.55 3.37 5.47
CA ALA A 117 -13.60 3.84 4.48
C ALA A 117 -13.83 3.22 3.11
N ARG A 118 -14.45 2.03 3.07
CA ARG A 118 -14.66 1.34 1.80
C ARG A 118 -16.01 1.60 1.19
N GLN A 119 -16.96 1.99 2.00
CA GLN A 119 -18.32 2.15 1.51
C GLN A 119 -18.54 3.47 0.79
N ASN A 120 -17.62 4.36 0.92
CA ASN A 120 -17.69 5.63 0.22
C ASN A 120 -17.04 5.54 -1.12
#